data_23d16acadcb245e936d4738f07dc2601
#
_entry.id   23d16acadcb245e936d4738f07dc2601
#
_cell.length_a   1.000
_cell.length_b   1.000
_cell.length_c   1.000
_cell.angle_alpha   90.00
_cell.angle_beta   90.00
_cell.angle_gamma   90.00
#
_symmetry.space_group_name_H-M   'P 1'
#
loop_
_entity.id
_entity.type
_entity.pdbx_description
1 polymer ?
#
loop_
_entity_poly.entity_id
_entity_poly.type
_entity_poly.pdbx_seq_one_letter_code
_entity_poly.pdbx_strand_id
1 'polypeptide(L)'
;SGSSDPYALRRNLNGVIKIIWDYELDLPLDKLFNELIDFWKIVFPNLNFSRETVFNDLNEFLVQRIVSHLEEISLSKELIKAVCSSDELSQKRVLNIVDLKNRIKSIMNFNEKENFVEIQKVITRVSKLAKNSDLSTDVLSTRDYVNTKLFEKDCELKVFEFIRELEKLFSTG
;
A
#
# COMPACT_ATOMS: atom_id res chain seq x y z
N SER A 1 -4.37 30.19 -14.29
CA SER A 1 -4.15 30.79 -12.97
C SER A 1 -3.32 29.83 -12.15
N GLY A 2 -2.02 30.10 -12.07
CA GLY A 2 -1.10 29.27 -11.29
C GLY A 2 -1.48 29.27 -9.81
N SER A 3 -1.73 28.10 -9.24
CA SER A 3 -1.91 27.99 -7.80
C SER A 3 -0.64 28.48 -7.13
N SER A 4 -0.73 29.58 -6.41
CA SER A 4 0.38 30.15 -5.66
C SER A 4 0.89 29.12 -4.66
N ASP A 5 2.18 28.82 -4.71
CA ASP A 5 2.92 28.04 -3.70
C ASP A 5 3.88 29.01 -2.97
N PRO A 6 3.35 29.94 -2.17
CA PRO A 6 4.12 31.07 -1.64
C PRO A 6 5.24 30.64 -0.70
N TYR A 7 5.11 29.47 -0.08
CA TYR A 7 6.10 28.91 0.85
C TYR A 7 6.92 27.79 0.22
N ALA A 8 6.77 27.55 -1.07
CA ALA A 8 7.45 26.46 -1.78
C ALA A 8 7.22 25.05 -1.20
N LEU A 9 6.13 24.84 -0.47
CA LEU A 9 5.86 23.58 0.23
C LEU A 9 5.76 22.41 -0.75
N ARG A 10 5.08 22.60 -1.89
CA ARG A 10 4.97 21.57 -2.93
C ARG A 10 6.33 21.20 -3.51
N ARG A 11 7.15 22.21 -3.85
CA ARG A 11 8.50 22.00 -4.41
C ARG A 11 9.42 21.31 -3.40
N ASN A 12 9.36 21.74 -2.14
CA ASN A 12 10.18 21.15 -1.08
C ASN A 12 9.80 19.68 -0.85
N LEU A 13 8.50 19.37 -0.76
CA LEU A 13 8.05 17.99 -0.57
C LEU A 13 8.35 17.12 -1.78
N ASN A 14 8.19 17.62 -3.01
CA ASN A 14 8.61 16.90 -4.22
C ASN A 14 10.12 16.59 -4.18
N GLY A 15 10.96 17.53 -3.71
CA GLY A 15 12.39 17.30 -3.52
C GLY A 15 12.68 16.18 -2.50
N VAL A 16 11.98 16.19 -1.37
CA VAL A 16 12.10 15.13 -0.35
C VAL A 16 11.70 13.77 -0.90
N ILE A 17 10.54 13.68 -1.58
CA ILE A 17 10.07 12.43 -2.20
C ILE A 17 11.09 11.92 -3.20
N LYS A 18 11.62 12.80 -4.06
CA LYS A 18 12.63 12.43 -5.05
C LYS A 18 13.91 11.89 -4.41
N ILE A 19 14.40 12.53 -3.36
CA ILE A 19 15.58 12.06 -2.63
C ILE A 19 15.32 10.66 -2.03
N ILE A 20 14.18 10.48 -1.34
CA ILE A 20 13.82 9.17 -0.78
C ILE A 20 13.71 8.11 -1.86
N TRP A 21 13.10 8.45 -3.01
CA TRP A 21 12.92 7.56 -4.13
C TRP A 21 14.24 7.16 -4.80
N ASP A 22 15.10 8.13 -5.08
CA ASP A 22 16.35 7.92 -5.81
C ASP A 22 17.38 7.16 -4.97
N TYR A 23 17.49 7.50 -3.69
CA TYR A 23 18.47 6.90 -2.76
C TYR A 23 17.90 5.74 -1.95
N GLU A 24 16.63 5.36 -2.16
CA GLU A 24 15.96 4.28 -1.45
C GLU A 24 16.08 4.38 0.08
N LEU A 25 15.89 5.60 0.62
CA LEU A 25 16.00 5.87 2.04
C LEU A 25 14.79 5.29 2.79
N ASP A 26 15.03 4.36 3.71
CA ASP A 26 13.98 3.81 4.58
C ASP A 26 13.64 4.80 5.69
N LEU A 27 12.72 5.71 5.38
CA LEU A 27 12.22 6.74 6.30
C LEU A 27 10.77 6.44 6.68
N PRO A 28 10.50 6.16 7.97
CA PRO A 28 9.14 5.98 8.45
C PRO A 28 8.44 7.34 8.57
N LEU A 29 7.84 7.81 7.47
CA LEU A 29 7.23 9.15 7.37
C LEU A 29 6.07 9.35 8.36
N ASP A 30 5.35 8.30 8.71
CA ASP A 30 4.31 8.31 9.73
C ASP A 30 4.87 8.69 11.12
N LYS A 31 5.99 8.09 11.51
CA LYS A 31 6.69 8.43 12.76
C LYS A 31 7.25 9.84 12.70
N LEU A 32 7.90 10.20 11.60
CA LEU A 32 8.46 11.53 11.40
C LEU A 32 7.38 12.61 11.51
N PHE A 33 6.21 12.44 10.89
CA PHE A 33 5.11 13.39 10.99
C PHE A 33 4.59 13.52 12.42
N ASN A 34 4.45 12.41 13.13
CA ASN A 34 4.03 12.43 14.53
C ASN A 34 5.03 13.17 15.42
N GLU A 35 6.34 12.93 15.26
CA GLU A 35 7.39 13.62 16.01
C GLU A 35 7.44 15.11 15.70
N LEU A 36 7.27 15.49 14.43
CA LEU A 36 7.20 16.90 14.02
C LEU A 36 5.99 17.62 14.63
N ILE A 37 4.82 16.99 14.65
CA ILE A 37 3.62 17.57 15.25
C ILE A 37 3.83 17.78 16.76
N ASP A 38 4.43 16.81 17.44
CA ASP A 38 4.74 16.92 18.87
C ASP A 38 5.78 18.02 19.14
N PHE A 39 6.82 18.11 18.32
CA PHE A 39 7.81 19.18 18.39
C PHE A 39 7.15 20.56 18.23
N TRP A 40 6.26 20.75 17.26
CA TRP A 40 5.55 22.02 17.06
C TRP A 40 4.66 22.40 18.24
N LYS A 41 4.03 21.45 18.91
CA LYS A 41 3.27 21.71 20.15
C LYS A 41 4.14 22.23 21.28
N ILE A 42 5.37 21.73 21.36
CA ILE A 42 6.34 22.21 22.37
C ILE A 42 6.81 23.62 22.05
N VAL A 43 7.14 23.89 20.78
CA VAL A 43 7.67 25.19 20.33
C VAL A 43 6.59 26.29 20.37
N PHE A 44 5.36 25.95 20.07
CA PHE A 44 4.22 26.87 20.00
C PHE A 44 3.05 26.38 20.88
N PRO A 45 3.18 26.45 22.21
CA PRO A 45 2.19 25.90 23.14
C PRO A 45 0.81 26.59 23.05
N ASN A 46 0.78 27.83 22.58
CA ASN A 46 -0.47 28.60 22.38
C ASN A 46 -1.17 28.31 21.06
N LEU A 47 -0.56 27.53 20.18
CA LEU A 47 -1.17 27.16 18.90
C LEU A 47 -2.17 26.03 19.10
N ASN A 48 -3.45 26.35 18.96
CA ASN A 48 -4.51 25.36 19.13
C ASN A 48 -4.78 24.65 17.78
N PHE A 49 -4.43 23.36 17.69
CA PHE A 49 -4.73 22.52 16.55
C PHE A 49 -4.97 21.07 16.98
N SER A 50 -5.77 20.37 16.20
CA SER A 50 -5.98 18.93 16.36
C SER A 50 -4.79 18.17 15.72
N ARG A 51 -4.14 17.30 16.52
CA ARG A 51 -3.08 16.41 16.04
C ARG A 51 -3.54 15.56 14.87
N GLU A 52 -4.71 14.96 15.01
CA GLU A 52 -5.29 14.07 14.02
C GLU A 52 -5.58 14.81 12.70
N THR A 53 -6.16 16.00 12.78
CA THR A 53 -6.43 16.81 11.59
C THR A 53 -5.14 17.16 10.85
N VAL A 54 -4.12 17.64 11.57
CA VAL A 54 -2.83 18.01 10.96
C VAL A 54 -2.14 16.78 10.36
N PHE A 55 -2.17 15.62 11.04
CA PHE A 55 -1.60 14.41 10.50
C PHE A 55 -2.29 13.96 9.21
N ASN A 56 -3.62 14.01 9.17
CA ASN A 56 -4.40 13.65 7.99
C ASN A 56 -4.14 14.61 6.83
N ASP A 57 -4.07 15.92 7.09
CA ASP A 57 -3.76 16.93 6.07
C ASP A 57 -2.36 16.74 5.49
N LEU A 58 -1.36 16.44 6.34
CA LEU A 58 0.01 16.15 5.91
C LEU A 58 0.07 14.87 5.07
N ASN A 59 -0.64 13.84 5.49
CA ASN A 59 -0.72 12.57 4.77
C ASN A 59 -1.37 12.75 3.39
N GLU A 60 -2.51 13.43 3.33
CA GLU A 60 -3.18 13.73 2.06
C GLU A 60 -2.27 14.54 1.12
N PHE A 61 -1.60 15.55 1.65
CA PHE A 61 -0.66 16.36 0.90
C PHE A 61 0.53 15.53 0.37
N LEU A 62 1.07 14.61 1.18
CA LEU A 62 2.13 13.70 0.75
C LEU A 62 1.65 12.77 -0.37
N VAL A 63 0.49 12.14 -0.21
CA VAL A 63 -0.08 11.23 -1.22
C VAL A 63 -0.26 11.96 -2.56
N GLN A 64 -0.79 13.18 -2.55
CA GLN A 64 -0.93 13.98 -3.76
C GLN A 64 0.43 14.25 -4.45
N ARG A 65 1.48 14.47 -3.68
CA ARG A 65 2.83 14.71 -4.25
C ARG A 65 3.47 13.43 -4.76
N ILE A 66 3.25 12.31 -4.08
CA ILE A 66 3.69 10.98 -4.56
C ILE A 66 2.99 10.67 -5.89
N VAL A 67 1.69 10.84 -6.00
CA VAL A 67 0.96 10.66 -7.28
C VAL A 67 1.56 11.52 -8.37
N SER A 68 1.80 12.82 -8.10
CA SER A 68 2.44 13.72 -9.08
C SER A 68 3.83 13.22 -9.50
N HIS A 69 4.63 12.71 -8.57
CA HIS A 69 5.95 12.15 -8.88
C HIS A 69 5.83 10.88 -9.75
N LEU A 70 4.88 10.00 -9.45
CA LEU A 70 4.64 8.80 -10.25
C LEU A 70 4.16 9.12 -11.68
N GLU A 71 3.38 10.18 -11.85
CA GLU A 71 3.00 10.71 -13.16
C GLU A 71 4.20 11.29 -13.93
N GLU A 72 5.08 12.03 -13.26
CA GLU A 72 6.32 12.58 -13.84
C GLU A 72 7.25 11.49 -14.39
N ILE A 73 7.35 10.35 -13.71
CA ILE A 73 8.12 9.19 -14.18
C ILE A 73 7.35 8.30 -15.18
N SER A 74 6.23 8.80 -15.69
CA SER A 74 5.43 8.18 -16.77
C SER A 74 4.82 6.83 -16.43
N LEU A 75 4.47 6.58 -15.16
CA LEU A 75 3.69 5.40 -14.80
C LEU A 75 2.24 5.52 -15.30
N SER A 76 1.65 4.38 -15.69
CA SER A 76 0.25 4.37 -16.14
C SER A 76 -0.71 4.75 -15.00
N LYS A 77 -1.80 5.41 -15.35
CA LYS A 77 -2.83 5.84 -14.38
C LYS A 77 -3.45 4.64 -13.64
N GLU A 78 -3.60 3.52 -14.32
CA GLU A 78 -4.11 2.28 -13.74
C GLU A 78 -3.18 1.74 -12.67
N LEU A 79 -1.88 1.76 -12.92
CA LEU A 79 -0.86 1.32 -11.96
C LEU A 79 -0.80 2.27 -10.76
N ILE A 80 -0.80 3.57 -10.99
CA ILE A 80 -0.84 4.58 -9.93
C ILE A 80 -2.07 4.37 -9.04
N LYS A 81 -3.26 4.19 -9.64
CA LYS A 81 -4.49 3.91 -8.91
C LYS A 81 -4.40 2.60 -8.11
N ALA A 82 -3.79 1.56 -8.65
CA ALA A 82 -3.65 0.28 -7.97
C ALA A 82 -2.73 0.35 -6.73
N VAL A 83 -1.68 1.16 -6.77
CA VAL A 83 -0.70 1.27 -5.67
C VAL A 83 -1.00 2.38 -4.68
N CYS A 84 -1.77 3.40 -5.08
CA CYS A 84 -2.16 4.57 -4.28
C CYS A 84 -3.68 4.61 -4.02
N SER A 85 -4.37 3.46 -4.00
CA SER A 85 -5.82 3.42 -3.74
C SER A 85 -6.18 4.05 -2.38
N SER A 86 -7.39 4.61 -2.30
CA SER A 86 -7.85 5.48 -1.22
C SER A 86 -8.34 4.76 0.05
N ASP A 87 -8.17 3.43 0.16
CA ASP A 87 -8.50 2.71 1.38
C ASP A 87 -7.45 2.97 2.49
N GLU A 88 -7.86 2.91 3.75
CA GLU A 88 -6.99 3.21 4.91
C GLU A 88 -5.69 2.40 4.92
N LEU A 89 -5.75 1.14 4.50
CA LEU A 89 -4.57 0.28 4.43
C LEU A 89 -3.57 0.75 3.37
N SER A 90 -4.06 1.20 2.23
CA SER A 90 -3.25 1.71 1.12
C SER A 90 -2.64 3.07 1.45
N GLN A 91 -3.36 3.94 2.16
CA GLN A 91 -2.83 5.22 2.62
C GLN A 91 -1.64 5.04 3.57
N LYS A 92 -1.73 4.12 4.54
CA LYS A 92 -0.61 3.79 5.42
C LYS A 92 0.60 3.21 4.67
N ARG A 93 0.36 2.40 3.64
CA ARG A 93 1.43 1.82 2.81
C ARG A 93 2.11 2.82 1.89
N VAL A 94 1.42 3.89 1.49
CA VAL A 94 2.01 4.95 0.67
C VAL A 94 3.04 5.77 1.47
N LEU A 95 2.93 5.81 2.80
CA LEU A 95 3.89 6.47 3.68
C LEU A 95 5.28 5.82 3.68
N ASN A 96 5.41 4.57 3.23
CA ASN A 96 6.70 3.94 2.95
C ASN A 96 7.00 4.00 1.44
N ILE A 97 7.75 5.02 1.03
CA ILE A 97 8.07 5.29 -0.39
C ILE A 97 8.94 4.18 -1.00
N VAL A 98 9.82 3.56 -0.22
CA VAL A 98 10.66 2.46 -0.69
C VAL A 98 9.83 1.20 -0.93
N ASP A 99 8.92 0.87 0.00
CA ASP A 99 7.97 -0.22 -0.21
C ASP A 99 7.07 0.03 -1.42
N LEU A 100 6.58 1.26 -1.58
CA LEU A 100 5.80 1.65 -2.77
C LEU A 100 6.58 1.41 -4.06
N LYS A 101 7.85 1.83 -4.12
CA LYS A 101 8.75 1.59 -5.27
C LYS A 101 8.92 0.11 -5.56
N ASN A 102 9.11 -0.71 -4.54
CA ASN A 102 9.28 -2.16 -4.68
C ASN A 102 8.00 -2.84 -5.16
N ARG A 103 6.83 -2.42 -4.65
CA ARG A 103 5.53 -2.91 -5.14
C ARG A 103 5.30 -2.57 -6.61
N ILE A 104 5.62 -1.35 -7.02
CA ILE A 104 5.53 -0.92 -8.43
C ILE A 104 6.43 -1.79 -9.30
N LYS A 105 7.72 -1.96 -8.93
CA LYS A 105 8.66 -2.83 -9.65
C LYS A 105 8.13 -4.27 -9.76
N SER A 106 7.59 -4.81 -8.67
CA SER A 106 7.03 -6.18 -8.65
C SER A 106 5.85 -6.33 -9.59
N ILE A 107 4.91 -5.35 -9.61
CA ILE A 107 3.75 -5.38 -10.51
C ILE A 107 4.20 -5.27 -11.97
N MET A 108 5.14 -4.37 -12.29
CA MET A 108 5.67 -4.21 -13.63
C MET A 108 6.33 -5.51 -14.12
N ASN A 109 7.21 -6.11 -13.31
CA ASN A 109 7.86 -7.38 -13.64
C ASN A 109 6.85 -8.53 -13.79
N PHE A 110 5.75 -8.49 -13.02
CA PHE A 110 4.71 -9.50 -13.09
C PHE A 110 3.82 -9.34 -14.33
N ASN A 111 3.58 -8.10 -14.75
CA ASN A 111 2.78 -7.79 -15.94
C ASN A 111 3.42 -8.26 -17.25
N GLU A 112 4.74 -8.43 -17.28
CA GLU A 112 5.50 -8.95 -18.43
C GLU A 112 5.43 -10.49 -18.54
N LYS A 113 4.89 -11.20 -17.55
CA LYS A 113 4.78 -12.66 -17.59
C LYS A 113 3.60 -13.11 -18.45
N GLU A 114 3.81 -14.13 -19.28
CA GLU A 114 2.80 -14.71 -20.19
C GLU A 114 1.48 -15.08 -19.52
N ASN A 115 1.52 -15.45 -18.24
CA ASN A 115 0.32 -15.90 -17.51
C ASN A 115 -0.39 -14.81 -16.70
N PHE A 116 -0.01 -13.53 -16.85
CA PHE A 116 -0.57 -12.44 -16.04
C PHE A 116 -2.10 -12.35 -16.14
N VAL A 117 -2.64 -12.41 -17.35
CA VAL A 117 -4.09 -12.30 -17.59
C VAL A 117 -4.86 -13.46 -16.94
N GLU A 118 -4.31 -14.66 -16.95
CA GLU A 118 -4.93 -15.83 -16.33
C GLU A 118 -4.93 -15.71 -14.81
N ILE A 119 -3.82 -15.29 -14.23
CA ILE A 119 -3.69 -15.06 -12.78
C ILE A 119 -4.66 -13.95 -12.35
N GLN A 120 -4.77 -12.86 -13.09
CA GLN A 120 -5.71 -11.79 -12.82
C GLN A 120 -7.17 -12.27 -12.83
N LYS A 121 -7.55 -13.14 -13.78
CA LYS A 121 -8.89 -13.75 -13.82
C LYS A 121 -9.15 -14.60 -12.57
N VAL A 122 -8.18 -15.40 -12.14
CA VAL A 122 -8.29 -16.24 -10.94
C VAL A 122 -8.44 -15.36 -9.69
N ILE A 123 -7.58 -14.37 -9.49
CA ILE A 123 -7.65 -13.43 -8.36
C ILE A 123 -9.01 -12.72 -8.32
N THR A 124 -9.50 -12.25 -9.49
CA THR A 124 -10.80 -11.58 -9.58
C THR A 124 -11.95 -12.51 -9.17
N ARG A 125 -11.90 -13.78 -9.58
CA ARG A 125 -12.90 -14.79 -9.17
C ARG A 125 -12.89 -15.04 -7.68
N VAL A 126 -11.71 -15.29 -7.11
CA VAL A 126 -11.54 -15.54 -5.68
C VAL A 126 -12.02 -14.33 -4.87
N SER A 127 -11.63 -13.11 -5.26
CA SER A 127 -12.06 -11.88 -4.60
C SER A 127 -13.58 -11.69 -4.63
N LYS A 128 -14.25 -12.04 -5.75
CA LYS A 128 -15.72 -11.99 -5.84
C LYS A 128 -16.39 -13.02 -4.94
N LEU A 129 -15.85 -14.23 -4.86
CA LEU A 129 -16.35 -15.27 -3.97
C LEU A 129 -16.19 -14.85 -2.51
N ALA A 130 -15.01 -14.33 -2.13
CA ALA A 130 -14.74 -13.85 -0.78
C ALA A 130 -15.67 -12.70 -0.35
N LYS A 131 -15.95 -11.75 -1.26
CA LYS A 131 -16.88 -10.63 -0.97
C LYS A 131 -18.33 -11.05 -0.75
N ASN A 132 -18.75 -12.16 -1.35
CA ASN A 132 -20.11 -12.68 -1.24
C ASN A 132 -20.27 -13.70 -0.11
N SER A 133 -19.21 -14.00 0.62
CA SER A 133 -19.17 -14.94 1.73
C SER A 133 -19.03 -14.17 3.04
N ASP A 134 -19.76 -14.61 4.07
CA ASP A 134 -19.58 -14.12 5.43
C ASP A 134 -18.32 -14.79 6.03
N LEU A 135 -17.16 -14.28 5.62
CA LEU A 135 -15.87 -14.78 6.07
C LEU A 135 -15.52 -14.12 7.40
N SER A 136 -15.18 -14.95 8.40
CA SER A 136 -14.59 -14.47 9.63
C SER A 136 -13.32 -13.65 9.33
N THR A 137 -13.14 -12.55 10.05
CA THR A 137 -11.91 -11.74 10.03
C THR A 137 -10.79 -12.37 10.85
N ASP A 138 -11.07 -13.47 11.55
CA ASP A 138 -10.07 -14.20 12.30
C ASP A 138 -9.10 -14.91 11.34
N VAL A 139 -7.84 -14.99 11.74
CA VAL A 139 -6.83 -15.76 11.00
C VAL A 139 -7.16 -17.24 11.13
N LEU A 140 -7.83 -17.78 10.11
CA LEU A 140 -8.23 -19.19 10.09
C LEU A 140 -7.09 -20.02 9.50
N SER A 141 -6.68 -21.06 10.23
CA SER A 141 -5.76 -22.05 9.66
C SER A 141 -6.51 -22.97 8.71
N THR A 142 -5.98 -23.20 7.51
CA THR A 142 -6.57 -24.15 6.54
C THR A 142 -6.76 -25.56 7.13
N ARG A 143 -5.96 -25.94 8.13
CA ARG A 143 -6.06 -27.25 8.78
C ARG A 143 -7.37 -27.44 9.54
N ASP A 144 -7.92 -26.38 10.10
CA ASP A 144 -9.06 -26.49 11.01
C ASP A 144 -10.41 -26.45 10.25
N TYR A 145 -10.40 -25.94 9.02
CA TYR A 145 -11.61 -25.71 8.25
C TYR A 145 -11.75 -26.54 6.97
N VAL A 146 -10.65 -27.11 6.47
CA VAL A 146 -10.67 -27.88 5.22
C VAL A 146 -10.62 -29.36 5.48
N ASN A 147 -11.69 -30.06 5.12
CA ASN A 147 -11.72 -31.52 5.17
C ASN A 147 -11.23 -32.13 3.86
N THR A 148 -9.97 -32.54 3.81
CA THR A 148 -9.33 -33.12 2.62
C THR A 148 -9.98 -34.41 2.12
N LYS A 149 -10.79 -35.10 2.96
CA LYS A 149 -11.53 -36.31 2.54
C LYS A 149 -12.68 -36.02 1.57
N LEU A 150 -13.08 -34.76 1.47
CA LEU A 150 -14.12 -34.29 0.56
C LEU A 150 -13.58 -33.88 -0.82
N PHE A 151 -12.27 -33.95 -1.01
CA PHE A 151 -11.66 -33.60 -2.29
C PHE A 151 -11.95 -34.67 -3.33
N GLU A 152 -12.46 -34.25 -4.47
CA GLU A 152 -12.80 -35.10 -5.60
C GLU A 152 -11.75 -35.06 -6.72
N LYS A 153 -10.93 -33.98 -6.74
CA LYS A 153 -9.97 -33.71 -7.82
C LYS A 153 -8.57 -33.42 -7.28
N ASP A 154 -7.55 -33.89 -7.98
CA ASP A 154 -6.14 -33.64 -7.64
C ASP A 154 -5.80 -32.14 -7.54
N CYS A 155 -6.48 -31.29 -8.30
CA CYS A 155 -6.26 -29.84 -8.25
C CYS A 155 -6.65 -29.23 -6.90
N GLU A 156 -7.62 -29.79 -6.20
CA GLU A 156 -8.05 -29.31 -4.87
C GLU A 156 -6.95 -29.58 -3.84
N LEU A 157 -6.33 -30.76 -3.89
CA LEU A 157 -5.19 -31.09 -3.04
C LEU A 157 -4.00 -30.15 -3.30
N LYS A 158 -3.67 -29.89 -4.57
CA LYS A 158 -2.59 -28.96 -4.96
C LYS A 158 -2.83 -27.53 -4.46
N VAL A 159 -4.07 -27.04 -4.57
CA VAL A 159 -4.44 -25.71 -4.06
C VAL A 159 -4.30 -25.68 -2.53
N PHE A 160 -4.76 -26.71 -1.83
CA PHE A 160 -4.64 -26.82 -0.38
C PHE A 160 -3.18 -26.84 0.09
N GLU A 161 -2.32 -27.61 -0.56
CA GLU A 161 -0.88 -27.66 -0.25
C GLU A 161 -0.22 -26.29 -0.49
N PHE A 162 -0.55 -25.63 -1.62
CA PHE A 162 -0.02 -24.31 -1.94
C PHE A 162 -0.45 -23.23 -0.91
N ILE A 163 -1.72 -23.23 -0.49
CA ILE A 163 -2.18 -22.30 0.55
C ILE A 163 -1.43 -22.54 1.86
N ARG A 164 -1.18 -23.79 2.22
CA ARG A 164 -0.40 -24.13 3.42
C ARG A 164 1.06 -23.67 3.36
N GLU A 165 1.66 -23.67 2.18
CA GLU A 165 3.00 -23.08 1.99
C GLU A 165 2.96 -21.56 2.16
N LEU A 166 1.96 -20.90 1.60
CA LEU A 166 1.76 -19.46 1.78
C LEU A 166 1.54 -19.08 3.25
N GLU A 167 0.71 -19.83 3.99
CA GLU A 167 0.50 -19.61 5.44
C GLU A 167 1.82 -19.58 6.22
N LYS A 168 2.73 -20.52 5.90
CA LYS A 168 4.06 -20.54 6.55
C LYS A 168 4.88 -19.30 6.23
N LEU A 169 4.87 -18.85 4.97
CA LEU A 169 5.61 -17.67 4.55
C LEU A 169 5.09 -16.38 5.23
N PHE A 170 3.78 -16.25 5.41
CA PHE A 170 3.17 -15.09 6.07
C PHE A 170 3.23 -15.15 7.60
N SER A 171 3.43 -16.34 8.20
CA SER A 171 3.56 -16.48 9.66
C SER A 171 4.98 -16.20 10.18
N THR A 172 5.97 -16.11 9.29
CA THR A 172 7.39 -15.88 9.61
C THR A 172 7.86 -14.44 9.38
N GLY A 173 6.95 -13.51 9.03
CA GLY A 173 7.25 -12.11 8.73
C GLY A 173 6.85 -11.10 9.83
#